data_b6b154490d60bffa50803c7676c47786
#
_entry.id   b6b154490d60bffa50803c7676c47786
#
_cell.length_a   1.000
_cell.length_b   1.000
_cell.length_c   1.000
_cell.angle_alpha   90.00
_cell.angle_beta   90.00
_cell.angle_gamma   90.00
#
_symmetry.space_group_name_H-M   'P 1'
#
loop_
_entity.id
_entity.type
_entity.pdbx_description
1 polymer ?
#
loop_
_entity_poly.entity_id
_entity_poly.type
_entity_poly.pdbx_seq_one_letter_code
_entity_poly.pdbx_strand_id
1 'polypeptide(L)'
;LISHTSTIVPFFFGMLTAYFVYDKYADKSTPFLSFALFIGIAMSITAFPVLARIIQEKGLTKTHLGTISLASAANGDITAWCLLAVVIAIAQAGSMLSAVYNILFSVLYIVFMFLAVRPFLRMIGHIYHNKEVIDKGLVAFIFLLLITSAYLTEILGLHALFGAFIAGVVMPGNVKFRKIMTEKVEDVSLALFLPLFFVSTGLRTEIGLLNKPELWWLCLIFIVVAIAGKFGGAMFSARFVGESWKDSLYIGALMNTRGLMELVVLTIGYEMGILTPSVFAVSYTHLRAHETAANLVC
;
A
#
# COMPACT_ATOMS: atom_id res chain seq x y z
N LEU A 1 -13.06 11.63 5.19
CA LEU A 1 -13.97 10.54 5.58
C LEU A 1 -13.89 9.39 4.57
N ILE A 2 -14.14 9.61 3.28
CA ILE A 2 -14.13 8.57 2.21
C ILE A 2 -12.84 7.73 2.27
N SER A 3 -11.67 8.38 2.32
CA SER A 3 -10.37 7.70 2.39
C SER A 3 -10.28 6.73 3.58
N HIS A 4 -10.54 7.22 4.79
CA HIS A 4 -10.40 6.40 5.99
C HIS A 4 -11.44 5.28 6.07
N THR A 5 -12.68 5.55 5.70
CA THR A 5 -13.73 4.53 5.69
C THR A 5 -13.44 3.43 4.68
N SER A 6 -12.94 3.80 3.49
CA SER A 6 -12.52 2.83 2.46
C SER A 6 -11.28 2.00 2.85
N THR A 7 -10.58 2.37 3.93
CA THR A 7 -9.47 1.59 4.49
C THR A 7 -9.92 0.79 5.71
N ILE A 8 -10.63 1.42 6.64
CA ILE A 8 -11.02 0.83 7.92
C ILE A 8 -12.06 -0.29 7.73
N VAL A 9 -13.07 -0.08 6.90
CA VAL A 9 -14.15 -1.08 6.72
C VAL A 9 -13.61 -2.40 6.14
N PRO A 10 -12.87 -2.41 5.02
CA PRO A 10 -12.32 -3.66 4.49
C PRO A 10 -11.24 -4.25 5.41
N PHE A 11 -10.52 -3.44 6.22
CA PHE A 11 -9.60 -3.93 7.23
C PHE A 11 -10.30 -4.79 8.27
N PHE A 12 -11.39 -4.30 8.84
CA PHE A 12 -12.17 -5.08 9.80
C PHE A 12 -12.83 -6.30 9.17
N PHE A 13 -13.32 -6.20 7.94
CA PHE A 13 -13.85 -7.36 7.22
C PHE A 13 -12.78 -8.41 6.94
N GLY A 14 -11.55 -7.98 6.63
CA GLY A 14 -10.40 -8.87 6.50
C GLY A 14 -10.07 -9.57 7.81
N MET A 15 -10.05 -8.86 8.93
CA MET A 15 -9.83 -9.47 10.25
C MET A 15 -10.96 -10.45 10.62
N LEU A 16 -12.20 -10.12 10.31
CA LEU A 16 -13.34 -11.02 10.53
C LEU A 16 -13.21 -12.28 9.65
N THR A 17 -12.81 -12.13 8.41
CA THR A 17 -12.55 -13.27 7.53
C THR A 17 -11.41 -14.13 8.07
N ALA A 18 -10.33 -13.49 8.57
CA ALA A 18 -9.23 -14.20 9.20
C ALA A 18 -9.68 -15.05 10.39
N TYR A 19 -10.64 -14.59 11.18
CA TYR A 19 -11.20 -15.36 12.30
C TYR A 19 -11.80 -16.71 11.84
N PHE A 20 -12.48 -16.74 10.70
CA PHE A 20 -13.08 -17.97 10.19
C PHE A 20 -12.10 -18.91 9.46
N VAL A 21 -10.98 -18.38 8.98
CA VAL A 21 -10.04 -19.16 8.15
C VAL A 21 -8.74 -19.53 8.89
N TYR A 22 -8.48 -18.92 10.04
CA TYR A 22 -7.24 -19.07 10.80
C TYR A 22 -6.93 -20.52 11.14
N ASP A 23 -7.86 -21.21 11.80
CA ASP A 23 -7.64 -22.59 12.28
C ASP A 23 -7.30 -23.58 11.16
N LYS A 24 -7.75 -23.29 9.93
CA LYS A 24 -7.57 -24.18 8.79
C LYS A 24 -6.37 -23.83 7.92
N TYR A 25 -6.01 -22.55 7.84
CA TYR A 25 -5.06 -22.06 6.82
C TYR A 25 -3.85 -21.34 7.39
N ALA A 26 -3.84 -20.93 8.65
CA ALA A 26 -2.67 -20.35 9.29
C ALA A 26 -1.70 -21.44 9.77
N ASP A 27 -0.43 -21.09 9.86
CA ASP A 27 0.55 -21.93 10.55
C ASP A 27 0.27 -21.89 12.07
N LYS A 28 0.43 -23.04 12.74
CA LYS A 28 0.21 -23.18 14.19
C LYS A 28 1.15 -22.31 15.04
N SER A 29 2.29 -21.93 14.49
CA SER A 29 3.26 -21.06 15.13
C SER A 29 2.90 -19.57 15.03
N THR A 30 2.02 -19.19 14.09
CA THR A 30 1.65 -17.81 13.83
C THR A 30 0.57 -17.34 14.81
N PRO A 31 0.79 -16.26 15.59
CA PRO A 31 -0.26 -15.70 16.44
C PRO A 31 -1.48 -15.22 15.63
N PHE A 32 -2.68 -15.51 16.11
CA PHE A 32 -3.92 -15.08 15.46
C PHE A 32 -3.94 -13.59 15.15
N LEU A 33 -3.48 -12.75 16.08
CA LEU A 33 -3.48 -11.30 15.91
C LEU A 33 -2.64 -10.88 14.69
N SER A 34 -1.43 -11.42 14.55
CA SER A 34 -0.53 -11.13 13.42
C SER A 34 -1.16 -11.56 12.10
N PHE A 35 -1.72 -12.76 12.03
CA PHE A 35 -2.41 -13.26 10.85
C PHE A 35 -3.61 -12.39 10.47
N ALA A 36 -4.47 -12.07 11.44
CA ALA A 36 -5.67 -11.25 11.21
C ALA A 36 -5.33 -9.83 10.77
N LEU A 37 -4.31 -9.21 11.36
CA LEU A 37 -3.84 -7.89 10.96
C LEU A 37 -3.28 -7.88 9.53
N PHE A 38 -2.52 -8.91 9.13
CA PHE A 38 -2.00 -9.01 7.74
C PHE A 38 -3.11 -9.23 6.71
N ILE A 39 -4.08 -10.09 6.98
CA ILE A 39 -5.25 -10.24 6.09
C ILE A 39 -6.05 -8.95 6.05
N GLY A 40 -6.26 -8.28 7.18
CA GLY A 40 -6.96 -7.01 7.25
C GLY A 40 -6.30 -5.92 6.40
N ILE A 41 -4.99 -5.71 6.56
CA ILE A 41 -4.28 -4.68 5.79
C ILE A 41 -4.23 -5.03 4.29
N ALA A 42 -3.99 -6.28 3.92
CA ALA A 42 -4.01 -6.71 2.52
C ALA A 42 -5.34 -6.38 1.84
N MET A 43 -6.47 -6.62 2.52
CA MET A 43 -7.80 -6.30 1.97
C MET A 43 -8.11 -4.81 1.94
N SER A 44 -7.38 -3.96 2.68
CA SER A 44 -7.71 -2.54 2.86
C SER A 44 -7.02 -1.60 1.85
N ILE A 45 -5.96 -2.03 1.18
CA ILE A 45 -5.14 -1.16 0.32
C ILE A 45 -5.84 -0.80 -0.99
N THR A 46 -5.72 0.46 -1.42
CA THR A 46 -6.12 0.95 -2.75
C THR A 46 -4.87 1.14 -3.60
N ALA A 47 -4.90 0.72 -4.87
CA ALA A 47 -3.78 0.98 -5.78
C ALA A 47 -3.88 2.39 -6.38
N PHE A 48 -3.33 3.40 -5.70
CA PHE A 48 -3.33 4.78 -6.17
C PHE A 48 -2.79 4.94 -7.62
N PRO A 49 -1.66 4.31 -8.02
CA PRO A 49 -1.16 4.46 -9.39
C PRO A 49 -2.14 3.94 -10.45
N VAL A 50 -2.80 2.81 -10.18
CA VAL A 50 -3.81 2.23 -11.08
C VAL A 50 -5.02 3.15 -11.18
N LEU A 51 -5.51 3.64 -10.04
CA LEU A 51 -6.62 4.61 -10.00
C LEU A 51 -6.29 5.88 -10.76
N ALA A 52 -5.09 6.45 -10.54
CA ALA A 52 -4.66 7.67 -11.21
C ALA A 52 -4.63 7.50 -12.74
N ARG A 53 -4.15 6.35 -13.21
CA ARG A 53 -4.13 6.00 -14.62
C ARG A 53 -5.55 5.90 -15.20
N ILE A 54 -6.45 5.18 -14.55
CA ILE A 54 -7.86 5.05 -14.96
C ILE A 54 -8.51 6.43 -15.07
N ILE A 55 -8.34 7.29 -14.07
CA ILE A 55 -8.90 8.66 -14.06
C ILE A 55 -8.33 9.49 -15.21
N GLN A 56 -7.05 9.35 -15.51
CA GLN A 56 -6.38 10.04 -16.61
C GLN A 56 -6.88 9.55 -17.97
N GLU A 57 -6.95 8.26 -18.20
CA GLU A 57 -7.41 7.63 -19.45
C GLU A 57 -8.89 7.93 -19.73
N LYS A 58 -9.72 8.00 -18.70
CA LYS A 58 -11.14 8.39 -18.81
C LYS A 58 -11.36 9.92 -18.88
N GLY A 59 -10.30 10.73 -18.86
CA GLY A 59 -10.40 12.20 -18.92
C GLY A 59 -11.06 12.85 -17.69
N LEU A 60 -11.11 12.13 -16.55
CA LEU A 60 -11.78 12.58 -15.33
C LEU A 60 -10.89 13.43 -14.41
N THR A 61 -9.64 13.69 -14.76
CA THR A 61 -8.64 14.35 -13.90
C THR A 61 -9.09 15.72 -13.38
N LYS A 62 -9.85 16.48 -14.19
CA LYS A 62 -10.35 17.81 -13.84
C LYS A 62 -11.79 17.82 -13.33
N THR A 63 -12.41 16.67 -13.18
CA THR A 63 -13.79 16.54 -12.67
C THR A 63 -13.78 16.51 -11.15
N HIS A 64 -14.91 16.85 -10.54
CA HIS A 64 -15.12 16.74 -9.10
C HIS A 64 -14.91 15.30 -8.60
N LEU A 65 -15.50 14.33 -9.32
CA LEU A 65 -15.35 12.91 -9.06
C LEU A 65 -13.88 12.46 -9.07
N GLY A 66 -13.13 12.82 -10.12
CA GLY A 66 -11.72 12.47 -10.25
C GLY A 66 -10.86 13.09 -9.15
N THR A 67 -11.11 14.36 -8.83
CA THR A 67 -10.37 15.06 -7.77
C THR A 67 -10.60 14.43 -6.40
N ILE A 68 -11.85 14.13 -6.04
CA ILE A 68 -12.17 13.47 -4.75
C ILE A 68 -11.54 12.06 -4.69
N SER A 69 -11.69 11.28 -5.75
CA SER A 69 -11.15 9.92 -5.79
C SER A 69 -9.63 9.90 -5.68
N LEU A 70 -8.91 10.76 -6.43
CA LEU A 70 -7.46 10.88 -6.34
C LEU A 70 -6.99 11.35 -4.97
N ALA A 71 -7.61 12.38 -4.41
CA ALA A 71 -7.27 12.88 -3.08
C ALA A 71 -7.54 11.83 -2.00
N SER A 72 -8.65 11.10 -2.10
CA SER A 72 -9.00 10.04 -1.16
C SER A 72 -8.03 8.87 -1.24
N ALA A 73 -7.64 8.45 -2.44
CA ALA A 73 -6.70 7.35 -2.63
C ALA A 73 -5.28 7.73 -2.18
N ALA A 74 -4.80 8.94 -2.50
CA ALA A 74 -3.49 9.43 -2.04
C ALA A 74 -3.39 9.49 -0.50
N ASN A 75 -4.46 9.95 0.16
CA ASN A 75 -4.52 9.94 1.62
C ASN A 75 -4.66 8.50 2.17
N GLY A 76 -5.36 7.63 1.45
CA GLY A 76 -5.49 6.20 1.75
C GLY A 76 -4.16 5.48 1.71
N ASP A 77 -3.30 5.79 0.74
CA ASP A 77 -1.94 5.23 0.64
C ASP A 77 -1.10 5.56 1.89
N ILE A 78 -1.09 6.83 2.31
CA ILE A 78 -0.38 7.23 3.53
C ILE A 78 -0.91 6.46 4.74
N THR A 79 -2.22 6.38 4.89
CA THR A 79 -2.88 5.64 5.99
C THR A 79 -2.52 4.15 5.95
N ALA A 80 -2.52 3.55 4.77
CA ALA A 80 -2.18 2.13 4.59
C ALA A 80 -0.73 1.84 4.96
N TRP A 81 0.23 2.70 4.57
CA TRP A 81 1.63 2.55 4.93
C TRP A 81 1.86 2.71 6.44
N CYS A 82 1.22 3.71 7.07
CA CYS A 82 1.30 3.87 8.53
C CYS A 82 0.70 2.65 9.25
N LEU A 83 -0.44 2.15 8.77
CA LEU A 83 -1.08 0.97 9.34
C LEU A 83 -0.22 -0.28 9.15
N LEU A 84 0.39 -0.45 7.98
CA LEU A 84 1.31 -1.56 7.70
C LEU A 84 2.52 -1.55 8.65
N ALA A 85 3.11 -0.38 8.91
CA ALA A 85 4.21 -0.26 9.85
C ALA A 85 3.80 -0.71 11.26
N VAL A 86 2.61 -0.32 11.72
CA VAL A 86 2.05 -0.76 13.01
C VAL A 86 1.82 -2.28 13.02
N VAL A 87 1.26 -2.83 11.96
CA VAL A 87 1.01 -4.27 11.81
C VAL A 87 2.33 -5.05 11.87
N ILE A 88 3.35 -4.60 11.15
CA ILE A 88 4.68 -5.22 11.17
C ILE A 88 5.30 -5.14 12.58
N ALA A 89 5.23 -3.95 13.21
CA ALA A 89 5.75 -3.75 14.55
C ALA A 89 5.11 -4.70 15.58
N ILE A 90 3.79 -4.92 15.49
CA ILE A 90 3.06 -5.87 16.35
C ILE A 90 3.46 -7.31 16.03
N ALA A 91 3.57 -7.64 14.76
CA ALA A 91 3.87 -9.01 14.31
C ALA A 91 5.30 -9.46 14.65
N GLN A 92 6.27 -8.53 14.61
CA GLN A 92 7.66 -8.81 14.98
C GLN A 92 7.90 -8.74 16.49
N ALA A 93 6.97 -8.19 17.25
CA ALA A 93 7.14 -8.02 18.67
C ALA A 93 7.02 -9.38 19.40
N GLY A 94 8.11 -9.83 19.99
CA GLY A 94 8.10 -11.02 20.88
C GLY A 94 7.37 -10.80 22.21
N SER A 95 7.02 -9.55 22.54
CA SER A 95 6.28 -9.15 23.73
C SER A 95 5.49 -7.87 23.52
N MET A 96 4.47 -7.63 24.35
CA MET A 96 3.69 -6.37 24.34
C MET A 96 4.58 -5.13 24.51
N LEU A 97 5.61 -5.25 25.33
CA LEU A 97 6.56 -4.16 25.61
C LEU A 97 7.38 -3.82 24.34
N SER A 98 7.86 -4.83 23.64
CA SER A 98 8.58 -4.64 22.37
C SER A 98 7.69 -3.97 21.30
N ALA A 99 6.41 -4.33 21.23
CA ALA A 99 5.46 -3.68 20.33
C ALA A 99 5.33 -2.17 20.63
N VAL A 100 5.21 -1.80 21.91
CA VAL A 100 5.15 -0.39 22.33
C VAL A 100 6.42 0.36 21.95
N TYR A 101 7.60 -0.23 22.18
CA TYR A 101 8.86 0.39 21.77
C TYR A 101 8.94 0.57 20.24
N ASN A 102 8.58 -0.44 19.45
CA ASN A 102 8.61 -0.33 17.99
C ASN A 102 7.65 0.76 17.48
N ILE A 103 6.46 0.87 18.05
CA ILE A 103 5.50 1.95 17.72
C ILE A 103 6.06 3.32 18.13
N LEU A 104 6.65 3.43 19.30
CA LEU A 104 7.26 4.68 19.76
C LEU A 104 8.39 5.13 18.84
N PHE A 105 9.31 4.22 18.47
CA PHE A 105 10.38 4.51 17.54
C PHE A 105 9.87 4.86 16.13
N SER A 106 8.77 4.23 15.68
CA SER A 106 8.09 4.61 14.43
C SER A 106 7.64 6.06 14.45
N VAL A 107 6.96 6.45 15.52
CA VAL A 107 6.48 7.83 15.69
C VAL A 107 7.64 8.81 15.77
N LEU A 108 8.67 8.51 16.56
CA LEU A 108 9.87 9.35 16.67
C LEU A 108 10.58 9.50 15.32
N TYR A 109 10.70 8.43 14.56
CA TYR A 109 11.27 8.46 13.22
C TYR A 109 10.45 9.35 12.27
N ILE A 110 9.12 9.21 12.25
CA ILE A 110 8.24 10.07 11.43
C ILE A 110 8.43 11.53 11.83
N VAL A 111 8.37 11.84 13.12
CA VAL A 111 8.56 13.19 13.65
C VAL A 111 9.92 13.75 13.23
N PHE A 112 10.99 12.98 13.35
CA PHE A 112 12.33 13.38 12.90
C PHE A 112 12.36 13.69 11.39
N MET A 113 11.78 12.82 10.57
CA MET A 113 11.72 13.01 9.12
C MET A 113 10.96 14.28 8.72
N PHE A 114 9.85 14.60 9.41
CA PHE A 114 9.05 15.79 9.12
C PHE A 114 9.65 17.07 9.72
N LEU A 115 10.24 17.03 10.90
CA LEU A 115 10.77 18.24 11.58
C LEU A 115 12.22 18.57 11.24
N ALA A 116 13.06 17.59 10.93
CA ALA A 116 14.47 17.80 10.62
C ALA A 116 14.76 17.60 9.12
N VAL A 117 14.42 16.45 8.55
CA VAL A 117 14.80 16.11 7.18
C VAL A 117 14.01 16.93 6.14
N ARG A 118 12.70 17.06 6.33
CA ARG A 118 11.85 17.82 5.39
C ARG A 118 12.24 19.28 5.24
N PRO A 119 12.46 20.08 6.30
CA PRO A 119 12.89 21.47 6.14
C PRO A 119 14.28 21.57 5.51
N PHE A 120 15.20 20.66 5.83
CA PHE A 120 16.51 20.60 5.18
C PHE A 120 16.38 20.34 3.66
N LEU A 121 15.56 19.36 3.25
CA LEU A 121 15.29 19.10 1.84
C LEU A 121 14.57 20.25 1.13
N ARG A 122 13.68 20.97 1.83
CA ARG A 122 13.06 22.19 1.29
C ARG A 122 14.06 23.27 1.01
N MET A 123 15.04 23.48 1.89
CA MET A 123 16.14 24.43 1.66
C MET A 123 16.91 24.09 0.38
N ILE A 124 17.26 22.81 0.20
CA ILE A 124 17.90 22.32 -1.03
C ILE A 124 16.99 22.56 -2.25
N GLY A 125 15.71 22.24 -2.15
CA GLY A 125 14.73 22.46 -3.22
C GLY A 125 14.61 23.93 -3.63
N HIS A 126 14.76 24.87 -2.71
CA HIS A 126 14.80 26.32 -3.03
C HIS A 126 16.05 26.72 -3.80
N ILE A 127 17.23 26.18 -3.45
CA ILE A 127 18.49 26.45 -4.15
C ILE A 127 18.42 26.00 -5.62
N TYR A 128 17.70 24.91 -5.89
CA TYR A 128 17.54 24.32 -7.22
C TYR A 128 16.27 24.79 -7.96
N HIS A 129 15.51 25.74 -7.41
CA HIS A 129 14.24 26.19 -7.98
C HIS A 129 14.38 26.74 -9.41
N ASN A 130 15.45 27.44 -9.72
CA ASN A 130 15.71 28.10 -11.01
C ASN A 130 16.63 27.29 -11.94
N LYS A 131 17.11 26.12 -11.52
CA LYS A 131 17.98 25.30 -12.35
C LYS A 131 17.15 24.36 -13.24
N GLU A 132 17.49 24.30 -14.52
CA GLU A 132 16.83 23.39 -15.48
C GLU A 132 17.37 21.95 -15.38
N VAL A 133 18.57 21.80 -14.82
CA VAL A 133 19.25 20.51 -14.68
C VAL A 133 19.61 20.29 -13.21
N ILE A 134 19.23 19.14 -12.70
CA ILE A 134 19.64 18.68 -11.35
C ILE A 134 21.03 18.05 -11.47
N ASP A 135 21.94 18.47 -10.61
CA ASP A 135 23.28 17.94 -10.54
C ASP A 135 23.29 16.45 -10.14
N LYS A 136 24.20 15.67 -10.72
CA LYS A 136 24.37 14.24 -10.42
C LYS A 136 24.63 13.98 -8.93
N GLY A 137 25.35 14.91 -8.26
CA GLY A 137 25.62 14.83 -6.83
C GLY A 137 24.34 14.90 -5.99
N LEU A 138 23.39 15.77 -6.36
CA LEU A 138 22.11 15.86 -5.66
C LEU A 138 21.26 14.60 -5.87
N VAL A 139 21.26 14.04 -7.08
CA VAL A 139 20.57 12.76 -7.35
C VAL A 139 21.15 11.65 -6.47
N ALA A 140 22.48 11.54 -6.43
CA ALA A 140 23.20 10.57 -5.59
C ALA A 140 22.88 10.77 -4.09
N PHE A 141 22.84 12.03 -3.62
CA PHE A 141 22.48 12.36 -2.24
C PHE A 141 21.05 11.91 -1.89
N ILE A 142 20.08 12.10 -2.80
CA ILE A 142 18.69 11.68 -2.58
C ILE A 142 18.59 10.15 -2.52
N PHE A 143 19.29 9.42 -3.39
CA PHE A 143 19.34 7.97 -3.31
C PHE A 143 20.01 7.50 -2.01
N LEU A 144 21.07 8.15 -1.59
CA LEU A 144 21.72 7.84 -0.31
C LEU A 144 20.78 8.07 0.87
N LEU A 145 20.04 9.18 0.87
CA LEU A 145 19.02 9.48 1.87
C LEU A 145 17.93 8.40 1.89
N LEU A 146 17.45 7.97 0.72
CA LEU A 146 16.44 6.91 0.59
C LEU A 146 16.96 5.59 1.18
N ILE A 147 18.17 5.17 0.78
CA ILE A 147 18.79 3.93 1.27
C ILE A 147 19.04 4.01 2.78
N THR A 148 19.55 5.14 3.27
CA THR A 148 19.78 5.33 4.71
C THR A 148 18.47 5.30 5.50
N SER A 149 17.43 5.94 4.99
CA SER A 149 16.09 5.92 5.56
C SER A 149 15.52 4.49 5.63
N ALA A 150 15.63 3.74 4.54
CA ALA A 150 15.21 2.34 4.47
C ALA A 150 15.99 1.47 5.48
N TYR A 151 17.30 1.64 5.54
CA TYR A 151 18.16 0.89 6.45
C TYR A 151 17.89 1.21 7.93
N LEU A 152 17.68 2.48 8.26
CA LEU A 152 17.31 2.89 9.63
C LEU A 152 15.98 2.25 10.08
N THR A 153 14.98 2.24 9.22
CA THR A 153 13.69 1.61 9.58
C THR A 153 13.80 0.10 9.69
N GLU A 154 14.63 -0.55 8.90
CA GLU A 154 14.91 -1.99 9.03
C GLU A 154 15.54 -2.32 10.40
N ILE A 155 16.53 -1.55 10.83
CA ILE A 155 17.15 -1.71 12.17
C ILE A 155 16.12 -1.49 13.30
N LEU A 156 15.19 -0.55 13.10
CA LEU A 156 14.13 -0.25 14.05
C LEU A 156 13.00 -1.30 14.06
N GLY A 157 13.08 -2.34 13.23
CA GLY A 157 12.05 -3.37 13.13
C GLY A 157 10.77 -2.91 12.41
N LEU A 158 10.88 -1.92 11.48
CA LEU A 158 9.73 -1.34 10.78
C LEU A 158 9.63 -1.74 9.31
N HIS A 159 10.54 -2.51 8.80
CA HIS A 159 10.73 -2.83 7.38
C HIS A 159 11.25 -1.66 6.51
N ALA A 160 12.22 -1.95 5.65
CA ALA A 160 12.91 -0.98 4.78
C ALA A 160 11.97 -0.18 3.87
N LEU A 161 10.90 -0.81 3.38
CA LEU A 161 9.92 -0.16 2.49
C LEU A 161 9.23 1.03 3.16
N PHE A 162 8.96 0.98 4.47
CA PHE A 162 8.38 2.10 5.19
C PHE A 162 9.33 3.31 5.21
N GLY A 163 10.62 3.07 5.45
CA GLY A 163 11.63 4.13 5.41
C GLY A 163 11.77 4.77 4.04
N ALA A 164 11.81 3.95 2.98
CA ALA A 164 11.86 4.44 1.61
C ALA A 164 10.61 5.28 1.25
N PHE A 165 9.41 4.84 1.68
CA PHE A 165 8.17 5.57 1.48
C PHE A 165 8.18 6.94 2.19
N ILE A 166 8.54 6.98 3.47
CA ILE A 166 8.61 8.25 4.23
C ILE A 166 9.66 9.19 3.63
N ALA A 167 10.81 8.67 3.17
CA ALA A 167 11.80 9.48 2.46
C ALA A 167 11.20 10.16 1.21
N GLY A 168 10.35 9.44 0.45
CA GLY A 168 9.61 10.01 -0.67
C GLY A 168 8.59 11.09 -0.25
N VAL A 169 7.85 10.85 0.83
CA VAL A 169 6.81 11.79 1.34
C VAL A 169 7.39 13.12 1.82
N VAL A 170 8.61 13.11 2.38
CA VAL A 170 9.25 14.35 2.86
C VAL A 170 9.96 15.15 1.76
N MET A 171 10.00 14.65 0.52
CA MET A 171 10.62 15.35 -0.61
C MET A 171 10.00 16.74 -0.86
N PRO A 172 10.80 17.70 -1.37
CA PRO A 172 10.33 19.05 -1.63
C PRO A 172 9.14 19.08 -2.61
N GLY A 173 8.12 19.89 -2.30
CA GLY A 173 6.94 20.06 -3.15
C GLY A 173 7.18 20.92 -4.42
N ASN A 174 8.41 21.34 -4.73
CA ASN A 174 8.75 22.07 -5.93
C ASN A 174 8.43 21.21 -7.17
N VAL A 175 7.52 21.68 -8.01
CA VAL A 175 7.01 20.92 -9.16
C VAL A 175 8.11 20.51 -10.14
N LYS A 176 9.06 21.42 -10.46
CA LYS A 176 10.19 21.11 -11.36
C LYS A 176 11.11 20.06 -10.77
N PHE A 177 11.53 20.24 -9.52
CA PHE A 177 12.40 19.31 -8.82
C PHE A 177 11.77 17.92 -8.75
N ARG A 178 10.50 17.85 -8.32
CA ARG A 178 9.76 16.59 -8.22
C ARG A 178 9.63 15.89 -9.58
N LYS A 179 9.29 16.62 -10.64
CA LYS A 179 9.16 16.06 -11.98
C LYS A 179 10.47 15.42 -12.45
N ILE A 180 11.59 16.14 -12.37
CA ILE A 180 12.89 15.63 -12.81
C ILE A 180 13.33 14.41 -11.97
N MET A 181 13.10 14.44 -10.66
CA MET A 181 13.44 13.30 -9.80
C MET A 181 12.56 12.09 -10.09
N THR A 182 11.25 12.31 -10.27
CA THR A 182 10.32 11.22 -10.63
C THR A 182 10.73 10.58 -11.95
N GLU A 183 11.00 11.35 -13.01
CA GLU A 183 11.44 10.82 -14.31
C GLU A 183 12.72 9.96 -14.18
N LYS A 184 13.72 10.44 -13.42
CA LYS A 184 14.97 9.67 -13.23
C LYS A 184 14.80 8.37 -12.46
N VAL A 185 13.92 8.34 -11.47
CA VAL A 185 13.66 7.15 -10.65
C VAL A 185 12.71 6.20 -11.38
N GLU A 186 11.71 6.75 -12.09
CA GLU A 186 10.66 6.01 -12.77
C GLU A 186 11.24 5.11 -13.88
N ASP A 187 12.11 5.63 -14.73
CA ASP A 187 12.73 4.86 -15.82
C ASP A 187 13.43 3.60 -15.31
N VAL A 188 14.27 3.74 -14.27
CA VAL A 188 14.99 2.61 -13.68
C VAL A 188 14.03 1.66 -12.95
N SER A 189 13.04 2.22 -12.25
CA SER A 189 12.07 1.44 -11.49
C SER A 189 11.17 0.61 -12.41
N LEU A 190 10.68 1.18 -13.51
CA LEU A 190 9.81 0.50 -14.46
C LEU A 190 10.56 -0.48 -15.36
N ALA A 191 11.78 -0.14 -15.77
CA ALA A 191 12.55 -0.96 -16.69
C ALA A 191 13.26 -2.15 -16.00
N LEU A 192 13.66 -1.99 -14.74
CA LEU A 192 14.46 -2.99 -14.04
C LEU A 192 13.81 -3.53 -12.76
N PHE A 193 13.49 -2.65 -11.81
CA PHE A 193 13.07 -3.11 -10.48
C PHE A 193 11.68 -3.73 -10.46
N LEU A 194 10.73 -3.16 -11.20
CA LEU A 194 9.37 -3.67 -11.26
C LEU A 194 9.28 -5.06 -11.91
N PRO A 195 9.91 -5.34 -13.08
CA PRO A 195 9.98 -6.69 -13.63
C PRO A 195 10.66 -7.69 -12.69
N LEU A 196 11.78 -7.32 -12.05
CA LEU A 196 12.46 -8.19 -11.08
C LEU A 196 11.56 -8.52 -9.87
N PHE A 197 10.82 -7.55 -9.36
CA PHE A 197 9.86 -7.77 -8.29
C PHE A 197 8.77 -8.75 -8.70
N PHE A 198 8.16 -8.58 -9.88
CA PHE A 198 7.12 -9.49 -10.36
C PHE A 198 7.64 -10.90 -10.63
N VAL A 199 8.84 -11.03 -11.19
CA VAL A 199 9.49 -12.33 -11.38
C VAL A 199 9.76 -13.01 -10.04
N SER A 200 10.36 -12.30 -9.10
CA SER A 200 10.64 -12.82 -7.74
C SER A 200 9.36 -13.29 -7.04
N THR A 201 8.32 -12.47 -7.08
CA THR A 201 7.03 -12.79 -6.44
C THR A 201 6.32 -13.94 -7.16
N GLY A 202 6.35 -13.94 -8.50
CA GLY A 202 5.76 -15.01 -9.31
C GLY A 202 6.43 -16.36 -9.06
N LEU A 203 7.77 -16.39 -8.94
CA LEU A 203 8.51 -17.62 -8.62
C LEU A 203 8.20 -18.17 -7.22
N ARG A 204 7.83 -17.31 -6.28
CA ARG A 204 7.41 -17.71 -4.92
C ARG A 204 5.94 -18.15 -4.84
N THR A 205 5.16 -17.91 -5.91
CA THR A 205 3.73 -18.24 -5.93
C THR A 205 3.54 -19.67 -6.41
N GLU A 206 3.20 -20.56 -5.50
CA GLU A 206 2.92 -21.97 -5.81
C GLU A 206 1.49 -22.12 -6.35
N ILE A 207 1.27 -21.76 -7.61
CA ILE A 207 -0.06 -21.83 -8.28
C ILE A 207 -0.59 -23.28 -8.27
N GLY A 208 0.30 -24.29 -8.29
CA GLY A 208 -0.06 -25.71 -8.19
C GLY A 208 -0.84 -26.07 -6.92
N LEU A 209 -0.75 -25.29 -5.85
CA LEU A 209 -1.54 -25.48 -4.62
C LEU A 209 -3.04 -25.25 -4.84
N LEU A 210 -3.43 -24.46 -5.85
CA LEU A 210 -4.84 -24.16 -6.15
C LEU A 210 -5.61 -25.35 -6.76
N ASN A 211 -5.01 -26.52 -6.89
CA ASN A 211 -5.70 -27.75 -7.34
C ASN A 211 -6.77 -28.26 -6.36
N LYS A 212 -6.82 -27.73 -5.14
CA LYS A 212 -7.84 -28.09 -4.14
C LYS A 212 -9.07 -27.20 -4.29
N PRO A 213 -10.29 -27.75 -4.49
CA PRO A 213 -11.53 -26.99 -4.62
C PRO A 213 -11.80 -26.01 -3.45
N GLU A 214 -11.34 -26.39 -2.25
CA GLU A 214 -11.51 -25.58 -1.04
C GLU A 214 -10.79 -24.22 -1.12
N LEU A 215 -9.64 -24.15 -1.81
CA LEU A 215 -8.90 -22.89 -1.99
C LEU A 215 -9.60 -21.95 -2.96
N TRP A 216 -10.37 -22.47 -3.91
CA TRP A 216 -11.21 -21.63 -4.79
C TRP A 216 -12.38 -21.01 -4.02
N TRP A 217 -12.97 -21.75 -3.08
CA TRP A 217 -13.97 -21.18 -2.17
C TRP A 217 -13.38 -20.07 -1.30
N LEU A 218 -12.18 -20.28 -0.78
CA LEU A 218 -11.46 -19.27 0.00
C LEU A 218 -11.16 -18.02 -0.87
N CYS A 219 -10.71 -18.21 -2.11
CA CYS A 219 -10.49 -17.13 -3.06
C CYS A 219 -11.79 -16.33 -3.32
N LEU A 220 -12.90 -17.01 -3.55
CA LEU A 220 -14.20 -16.37 -3.74
C LEU A 220 -14.64 -15.56 -2.51
N ILE A 221 -14.46 -16.10 -1.31
CA ILE A 221 -14.74 -15.38 -0.06
C ILE A 221 -13.89 -14.10 0.02
N PHE A 222 -12.59 -14.19 -0.26
CA PHE A 222 -11.70 -13.03 -0.25
C PHE A 222 -12.15 -11.98 -1.28
N ILE A 223 -12.50 -12.38 -2.50
CA ILE A 223 -13.01 -11.47 -3.54
C ILE A 223 -14.29 -10.76 -3.06
N VAL A 224 -15.27 -11.50 -2.58
CA VAL A 224 -16.56 -10.95 -2.17
C VAL A 224 -16.41 -10.01 -0.97
N VAL A 225 -15.66 -10.42 0.05
CA VAL A 225 -15.44 -9.62 1.26
C VAL A 225 -14.66 -8.35 0.94
N ALA A 226 -13.64 -8.48 0.11
CA ALA A 226 -12.82 -7.35 -0.28
C ALA A 226 -13.60 -6.31 -1.10
N ILE A 227 -14.41 -6.76 -2.07
CA ILE A 227 -15.30 -5.88 -2.84
C ILE A 227 -16.35 -5.25 -1.92
N ALA A 228 -17.07 -6.05 -1.15
CA ALA A 228 -18.12 -5.55 -0.27
C ALA A 228 -17.60 -4.50 0.72
N GLY A 229 -16.45 -4.79 1.35
CA GLY A 229 -15.83 -3.88 2.31
C GLY A 229 -15.34 -2.58 1.68
N LYS A 230 -14.62 -2.68 0.58
CA LYS A 230 -13.97 -1.52 -0.04
C LYS A 230 -14.92 -0.67 -0.85
N PHE A 231 -15.65 -1.30 -1.78
CA PHE A 231 -16.68 -0.63 -2.57
C PHE A 231 -17.76 -0.06 -1.66
N GLY A 232 -18.32 -0.88 -0.75
CA GLY A 232 -19.37 -0.46 0.17
C GLY A 232 -18.90 0.65 1.10
N GLY A 233 -17.73 0.50 1.73
CA GLY A 233 -17.16 1.52 2.63
C GLY A 233 -16.96 2.86 1.95
N ALA A 234 -16.41 2.88 0.73
CA ALA A 234 -16.24 4.11 -0.06
C ALA A 234 -17.57 4.70 -0.53
N MET A 235 -18.47 3.87 -1.06
CA MET A 235 -19.77 4.29 -1.58
C MET A 235 -20.64 4.92 -0.47
N PHE A 236 -20.83 4.23 0.64
CA PHE A 236 -21.67 4.73 1.73
C PHE A 236 -21.07 5.98 2.38
N SER A 237 -19.74 6.05 2.53
CA SER A 237 -19.11 7.26 3.06
C SER A 237 -19.20 8.45 2.12
N ALA A 238 -19.10 8.26 0.79
CA ALA A 238 -19.34 9.29 -0.20
C ALA A 238 -20.79 9.79 -0.13
N ARG A 239 -21.74 8.89 -0.04
CA ARG A 239 -23.16 9.25 0.13
C ARG A 239 -23.42 10.03 1.43
N PHE A 240 -22.74 9.63 2.52
CA PHE A 240 -22.87 10.31 3.81
C PHE A 240 -22.30 11.74 3.80
N VAL A 241 -21.28 12.00 2.99
CA VAL A 241 -20.69 13.35 2.80
C VAL A 241 -21.57 14.24 1.91
N GLY A 242 -22.60 13.68 1.25
CA GLY A 242 -23.54 14.45 0.43
C GLY A 242 -23.41 14.26 -1.08
N GLU A 243 -22.53 13.36 -1.52
CA GLU A 243 -22.44 13.02 -2.95
C GLU A 243 -23.72 12.37 -3.47
N SER A 244 -24.01 12.50 -4.76
CA SER A 244 -25.15 11.84 -5.38
C SER A 244 -24.98 10.31 -5.30
N TRP A 245 -26.06 9.53 -5.35
CA TRP A 245 -25.98 8.06 -5.41
C TRP A 245 -25.13 7.59 -6.59
N LYS A 246 -25.24 8.27 -7.73
CA LYS A 246 -24.48 7.96 -8.94
C LYS A 246 -22.98 8.19 -8.73
N ASP A 247 -22.61 9.34 -8.18
CA ASP A 247 -21.20 9.65 -7.91
C ASP A 247 -20.63 8.77 -6.80
N SER A 248 -21.43 8.45 -5.77
CA SER A 248 -21.03 7.53 -4.70
C SER A 248 -20.74 6.12 -5.23
N LEU A 249 -21.51 5.61 -6.18
CA LEU A 249 -21.24 4.34 -6.85
C LEU A 249 -19.93 4.40 -7.66
N TYR A 250 -19.70 5.48 -8.40
CA TYR A 250 -18.45 5.66 -9.13
C TYR A 250 -17.24 5.77 -8.19
N ILE A 251 -17.34 6.52 -7.09
CA ILE A 251 -16.29 6.62 -6.08
C ILE A 251 -16.03 5.23 -5.47
N GLY A 252 -17.07 4.47 -5.13
CA GLY A 252 -16.94 3.10 -4.64
C GLY A 252 -16.18 2.19 -5.61
N ALA A 253 -16.52 2.24 -6.89
CA ALA A 253 -15.87 1.46 -7.93
C ALA A 253 -14.39 1.87 -8.11
N LEU A 254 -14.11 3.17 -8.20
CA LEU A 254 -12.76 3.72 -8.34
C LEU A 254 -11.88 3.39 -7.13
N MET A 255 -12.40 3.51 -5.92
CA MET A 255 -11.66 3.19 -4.68
C MET A 255 -11.43 1.69 -4.49
N ASN A 256 -12.12 0.82 -5.24
CA ASN A 256 -11.91 -0.63 -5.22
C ASN A 256 -10.79 -1.10 -6.18
N THR A 257 -10.01 -0.17 -6.74
CA THR A 257 -8.83 -0.53 -7.55
C THR A 257 -7.74 -1.16 -6.69
N ARG A 258 -7.17 -2.27 -7.17
CA ARG A 258 -6.14 -3.05 -6.50
C ARG A 258 -4.92 -3.20 -7.39
N GLY A 259 -3.77 -3.57 -6.81
CA GLY A 259 -2.54 -3.71 -7.60
C GLY A 259 -1.30 -3.92 -6.75
N LEU A 260 -0.16 -3.46 -7.26
CA LEU A 260 1.18 -3.71 -6.74
C LEU A 260 1.32 -3.55 -5.21
N MET A 261 0.66 -2.54 -4.61
CA MET A 261 0.79 -2.27 -3.17
C MET A 261 0.25 -3.40 -2.29
N GLU A 262 -0.86 -4.01 -2.70
CA GLU A 262 -1.39 -5.20 -2.01
C GLU A 262 -0.42 -6.38 -2.13
N LEU A 263 0.19 -6.56 -3.31
CA LEU A 263 1.18 -7.60 -3.54
C LEU A 263 2.43 -7.43 -2.66
N VAL A 264 2.88 -6.19 -2.49
CA VAL A 264 3.99 -5.87 -1.57
C VAL A 264 3.66 -6.31 -0.15
N VAL A 265 2.49 -5.98 0.35
CA VAL A 265 2.05 -6.38 1.70
C VAL A 265 1.94 -7.90 1.85
N LEU A 266 1.38 -8.58 0.85
CA LEU A 266 1.30 -10.03 0.84
C LEU A 266 2.69 -10.68 0.86
N THR A 267 3.64 -10.13 0.08
CA THR A 267 5.03 -10.61 0.05
C THR A 267 5.71 -10.44 1.40
N ILE A 268 5.53 -9.29 2.06
CA ILE A 268 6.06 -9.05 3.42
C ILE A 268 5.47 -10.08 4.40
N GLY A 269 4.16 -10.28 4.40
CA GLY A 269 3.51 -11.25 5.28
C GLY A 269 3.98 -12.69 5.04
N TYR A 270 4.28 -13.03 3.79
CA TYR A 270 4.85 -14.31 3.41
C TYR A 270 6.31 -14.46 3.87
N GLU A 271 7.15 -13.45 3.64
CA GLU A 271 8.56 -13.42 4.08
C GLU A 271 8.72 -13.47 5.60
N MET A 272 7.79 -12.88 6.33
CA MET A 272 7.73 -12.96 7.79
C MET A 272 7.19 -14.30 8.31
N GLY A 273 6.79 -15.24 7.44
CA GLY A 273 6.20 -16.53 7.81
C GLY A 273 4.79 -16.43 8.42
N ILE A 274 4.12 -15.27 8.29
CA ILE A 274 2.77 -15.05 8.82
C ILE A 274 1.71 -15.64 7.88
N LEU A 275 1.92 -15.50 6.57
CA LEU A 275 1.05 -16.05 5.55
C LEU A 275 1.63 -17.35 5.03
N THR A 276 0.83 -18.41 5.07
CA THR A 276 1.21 -19.72 4.47
C THR A 276 1.25 -19.62 2.94
N PRO A 277 2.00 -20.50 2.24
CA PRO A 277 2.01 -20.54 0.77
C PRO A 277 0.62 -20.62 0.16
N SER A 278 -0.29 -21.38 0.78
CA SER A 278 -1.68 -21.50 0.30
C SER A 278 -2.46 -20.21 0.41
N VAL A 279 -2.37 -19.48 1.53
CA VAL A 279 -3.03 -18.19 1.73
C VAL A 279 -2.43 -17.13 0.81
N PHE A 280 -1.10 -17.15 0.63
CA PHE A 280 -0.41 -16.26 -0.30
C PHE A 280 -0.88 -16.50 -1.75
N ALA A 281 -0.94 -17.76 -2.22
CA ALA A 281 -1.40 -18.11 -3.55
C ALA A 281 -2.87 -17.71 -3.80
N VAL A 282 -3.74 -17.92 -2.81
CA VAL A 282 -5.15 -17.49 -2.88
C VAL A 282 -5.27 -15.97 -2.96
N SER A 283 -4.54 -15.25 -2.10
CA SER A 283 -4.56 -13.78 -2.07
C SER A 283 -3.95 -13.18 -3.34
N TYR A 284 -2.90 -13.78 -3.88
CA TYR A 284 -2.33 -13.41 -5.17
C TYR A 284 -3.33 -13.59 -6.31
N THR A 285 -4.04 -14.72 -6.35
CA THR A 285 -5.05 -15.00 -7.37
C THR A 285 -6.23 -14.03 -7.27
N HIS A 286 -6.69 -13.73 -6.07
CA HIS A 286 -7.70 -12.71 -5.80
C HIS A 286 -7.27 -11.33 -6.35
N LEU A 287 -6.03 -10.91 -6.09
CA LEU A 287 -5.47 -9.65 -6.59
C LEU A 287 -5.46 -9.61 -8.12
N ARG A 288 -4.98 -10.69 -8.77
CA ARG A 288 -4.94 -10.78 -10.24
C ARG A 288 -6.32 -10.75 -10.88
N ALA A 289 -7.32 -11.32 -10.24
CA ALA A 289 -8.70 -11.23 -10.70
C ALA A 289 -9.19 -9.76 -10.74
N HIS A 290 -8.85 -8.96 -9.72
CA HIS A 290 -9.17 -7.53 -9.67
C HIS A 290 -8.42 -6.70 -10.71
N GLU A 291 -7.13 -6.94 -10.91
CA GLU A 291 -6.33 -6.28 -11.96
C GLU A 291 -6.88 -6.57 -13.35
N THR A 292 -7.24 -7.82 -13.63
CA THR A 292 -7.83 -8.23 -14.91
C THR A 292 -9.18 -7.54 -15.13
N ALA A 293 -10.04 -7.50 -14.11
CA ALA A 293 -11.33 -6.82 -14.19
C ALA A 293 -11.14 -5.30 -14.43
N ALA A 294 -10.20 -4.66 -13.77
CA ALA A 294 -9.88 -3.25 -13.99
C ALA A 294 -9.40 -2.99 -15.44
N ASN A 295 -8.53 -3.86 -15.97
CA ASN A 295 -8.03 -3.74 -17.36
C ASN A 295 -9.12 -4.01 -18.43
N LEU A 296 -10.16 -4.79 -18.11
CA LEU A 296 -11.29 -5.03 -19.03
C LEU A 296 -12.26 -3.85 -19.08
N VAL A 297 -12.27 -3.00 -18.05
CA VAL A 297 -13.14 -1.81 -17.97
C VAL A 297 -12.46 -0.57 -18.56
N CYS A 298 -11.14 -0.57 -18.70
CA CYS A 298 -10.34 0.46 -19.36
C CYS A 298 -10.12 0.15 -20.83
#